data_baf7087246db5c2d5d83180ac2a57e96
#
_entry.id   baf7087246db5c2d5d83180ac2a57e96
#
_cell.length_a   1.000
_cell.length_b   1.000
_cell.length_c   1.000
_cell.angle_alpha   90.00
_cell.angle_beta   90.00
_cell.angle_gamma   90.00
#
_symmetry.space_group_name_H-M   'P 1'
#
loop_
_entity.id
_entity.type
_entity.pdbx_description
1 polymer ?
#
loop_
_entity_poly.entity_id
_entity_poly.type
_entity_poly.pdbx_seq_one_letter_code
_entity_poly.pdbx_strand_id
1 'polypeptide(L)'
;MGRHWPYEAILSEPYLGVAASCAKQYTARRDKYVPGGQMWVTESGDAGCGGNTWGSTYADVPRTLNELGEFCTVTDGVIFHNTLASSDYGYLKHGTFEPRPNYFAVLLWNRLMGQTAYDSGIAIEEGKHVYCHSRKDGKEGLVYLVINNSWTEETVVELPKEAEVYVLAGKDSLRSRTMTLNGKELKLGENDALPCLCGEKAEGTLQIAPGGCAFIVL
;
A
#
# COMPACT_ATOMS: atom_id res chain seq x y z
N MET A 1 0.32 12.38 15.75
CA MET A 1 -1.17 12.40 15.79
C MET A 1 -1.67 12.67 14.39
N GLY A 2 -2.42 11.75 13.82
CA GLY A 2 -2.97 11.86 12.48
C GLY A 2 -3.97 13.02 12.40
N ARG A 3 -3.72 13.94 11.49
CA ARG A 3 -4.61 15.05 11.18
C ARG A 3 -5.70 14.54 10.24
N HIS A 4 -6.95 14.92 10.47
CA HIS A 4 -8.00 14.68 9.50
C HIS A 4 -7.75 15.53 8.24
N TRP A 5 -7.66 14.87 7.09
CA TRP A 5 -7.47 15.49 5.79
C TRP A 5 -8.76 15.40 4.97
N PRO A 6 -9.06 16.41 4.14
CA PRO A 6 -10.18 16.29 3.21
C PRO A 6 -9.92 15.21 2.18
N TYR A 7 -10.99 14.62 1.65
CA TYR A 7 -10.90 13.54 0.67
C TYR A 7 -10.07 13.94 -0.57
N GLU A 8 -10.17 15.19 -0.99
CA GLU A 8 -9.47 15.74 -2.16
C GLU A 8 -7.94 15.76 -2.00
N ALA A 9 -7.44 15.59 -0.78
CA ALA A 9 -6.01 15.58 -0.48
C ALA A 9 -5.40 14.18 -0.41
N ILE A 10 -6.20 13.09 -0.49
CA ILE A 10 -5.73 11.72 -0.19
C ILE A 10 -4.62 11.20 -1.11
N LEU A 11 -4.51 11.73 -2.31
CA LEU A 11 -3.46 11.38 -3.28
C LEU A 11 -2.34 12.44 -3.33
N SER A 12 -2.43 13.51 -2.54
CA SER A 12 -1.45 14.59 -2.58
C SER A 12 -0.13 14.22 -1.90
N GLU A 13 0.98 14.71 -2.45
CA GLU A 13 2.31 14.55 -1.87
C GLU A 13 2.39 14.99 -0.39
N PRO A 14 1.80 16.15 0.02
CA PRO A 14 1.81 16.56 1.41
C PRO A 14 1.12 15.57 2.35
N TYR A 15 0.07 14.86 1.88
CA TYR A 15 -0.62 13.87 2.68
C TYR A 15 0.15 12.56 2.72
N LEU A 16 0.57 12.03 1.58
CA LEU A 16 1.29 10.77 1.48
C LEU A 16 2.64 10.82 2.19
N GLY A 17 3.35 11.94 2.13
CA GLY A 17 4.66 12.12 2.76
C GLY A 17 4.65 12.32 4.29
N VAL A 18 3.48 12.38 4.94
CA VAL A 18 3.39 12.58 6.41
C VAL A 18 4.09 11.46 7.17
N ALA A 19 3.84 10.21 6.78
CA ALA A 19 4.40 9.03 7.45
C ALA A 19 5.94 9.01 7.37
N ALA A 20 6.50 9.22 6.18
CA ALA A 20 7.94 9.29 5.98
C ALA A 20 8.59 10.43 6.75
N SER A 21 7.97 11.60 6.75
CA SER A 21 8.47 12.75 7.50
C SER A 21 8.55 12.45 9.00
N CYS A 22 7.52 11.83 9.56
CA CYS A 22 7.51 11.38 10.96
C CYS A 22 8.60 10.34 11.21
N ALA A 23 8.69 9.32 10.36
CA ALA A 23 9.67 8.25 10.49
C ALA A 23 11.11 8.79 10.48
N LYS A 24 11.45 9.69 9.56
CA LYS A 24 12.77 10.35 9.50
C LYS A 24 13.11 11.11 10.79
N GLN A 25 12.14 11.80 11.39
CA GLN A 25 12.37 12.51 12.65
C GLN A 25 12.64 11.54 13.80
N TYR A 26 11.91 10.42 13.87
CA TYR A 26 12.08 9.43 14.95
C TYR A 26 13.33 8.60 14.76
N THR A 27 13.71 8.22 13.55
CA THR A 27 14.98 7.53 13.28
C THR A 27 16.18 8.39 13.64
N ALA A 28 16.16 9.69 13.35
CA ALA A 28 17.22 10.61 13.76
C ALA A 28 17.36 10.68 15.29
N ARG A 29 16.26 10.61 16.04
CA ARG A 29 16.28 10.54 17.50
C ARG A 29 16.83 9.20 17.99
N ARG A 30 16.39 8.09 17.39
CA ARG A 30 16.93 6.76 17.68
C ARG A 30 18.44 6.75 17.51
N ASP A 31 18.94 7.21 16.37
CA ASP A 31 20.36 7.18 16.05
C ASP A 31 21.19 8.03 17.03
N LYS A 32 20.61 9.12 17.51
CA LYS A 32 21.25 9.96 18.53
C LYS A 32 21.34 9.30 19.92
N TYR A 33 20.29 8.60 20.35
CA TYR A 33 20.16 8.12 21.73
C TYR A 33 20.36 6.61 21.90
N VAL A 34 20.07 5.84 20.84
CA VAL A 34 20.19 4.38 20.82
C VAL A 34 20.75 3.94 19.45
N PRO A 35 22.02 4.24 19.15
CA PRO A 35 22.64 3.87 17.89
C PRO A 35 22.53 2.36 17.64
N GLY A 36 22.11 1.96 16.44
CA GLY A 36 21.89 0.57 16.05
C GLY A 36 20.61 -0.08 16.60
N GLY A 37 19.81 0.67 17.36
CA GLY A 37 18.49 0.18 17.82
C GLY A 37 17.47 0.14 16.69
N GLN A 38 16.56 -0.83 16.73
CA GLN A 38 15.42 -0.86 15.83
C GLN A 38 14.42 0.25 16.16
N MET A 39 13.73 0.76 15.15
CA MET A 39 12.59 1.64 15.32
C MET A 39 11.30 0.88 14.93
N TRP A 40 10.39 0.75 15.88
CA TRP A 40 9.08 0.15 15.64
C TRP A 40 8.03 1.24 15.46
N VAL A 41 7.21 1.09 14.44
CA VAL A 41 5.98 1.89 14.27
C VAL A 41 4.86 1.13 14.96
N THR A 42 4.60 1.46 16.20
CA THR A 42 3.71 0.69 17.08
C THR A 42 2.23 0.97 16.84
N GLU A 43 1.90 2.04 16.12
CA GLU A 43 0.54 2.41 15.76
C GLU A 43 0.57 3.28 14.50
N SER A 44 -0.13 2.85 13.46
CA SER A 44 -0.27 3.54 12.19
C SER A 44 -1.70 3.46 11.68
N GLY A 45 -2.16 4.49 11.00
CA GLY A 45 -3.49 4.59 10.41
C GLY A 45 -3.65 5.92 9.68
N ASP A 46 -4.79 6.14 9.01
CA ASP A 46 -5.04 7.34 8.21
C ASP A 46 -5.22 8.62 9.06
N ALA A 47 -5.85 8.48 10.22
CA ALA A 47 -6.04 9.59 11.18
C ALA A 47 -6.33 9.05 12.59
N GLY A 48 -6.03 9.83 13.60
CA GLY A 48 -6.41 9.51 14.99
C GLY A 48 -7.92 9.56 15.22
N CYS A 49 -8.38 9.08 16.39
CA CYS A 49 -9.76 9.15 16.83
C CYS A 49 -10.80 8.51 15.89
N GLY A 50 -10.47 7.35 15.34
CA GLY A 50 -11.42 6.54 14.55
C GLY A 50 -11.23 6.63 13.03
N GLY A 51 -10.34 7.48 12.57
CA GLY A 51 -10.04 7.62 11.14
C GLY A 51 -10.97 8.58 10.39
N ASN A 52 -10.69 8.75 9.11
CA ASN A 52 -11.56 9.47 8.20
C ASN A 52 -12.69 8.57 7.68
N THR A 53 -13.82 9.14 7.31
CA THR A 53 -14.98 8.39 6.80
C THR A 53 -14.68 7.62 5.50
N TRP A 54 -13.66 8.02 4.76
CA TRP A 54 -13.17 7.33 3.56
C TRP A 54 -12.14 6.22 3.87
N GLY A 55 -11.64 6.12 5.11
CA GLY A 55 -10.66 5.09 5.52
C GLY A 55 -11.15 3.66 5.33
N SER A 56 -12.46 3.43 5.24
CA SER A 56 -13.05 2.11 4.94
C SER A 56 -13.22 1.82 3.45
N THR A 57 -12.71 2.67 2.57
CA THR A 57 -12.85 2.57 1.11
C THR A 57 -11.52 2.30 0.44
N TYR A 58 -11.55 2.07 -0.88
CA TYR A 58 -10.32 1.89 -1.66
C TYR A 58 -9.38 3.11 -1.59
N ALA A 59 -9.89 4.30 -1.30
CA ALA A 59 -9.08 5.50 -1.11
C ALA A 59 -7.95 5.35 -0.08
N ASP A 60 -8.11 4.45 0.90
CA ASP A 60 -7.06 4.15 1.90
C ASP A 60 -5.97 3.20 1.37
N VAL A 61 -6.18 2.53 0.24
CA VAL A 61 -5.22 1.57 -0.31
C VAL A 61 -3.91 2.23 -0.76
N PRO A 62 -3.92 3.28 -1.62
CA PRO A 62 -2.70 3.99 -1.99
C PRO A 62 -1.95 4.52 -0.78
N ARG A 63 -2.64 5.12 0.20
CA ARG A 63 -2.03 5.61 1.44
C ARG A 63 -1.36 4.47 2.23
N THR A 64 -2.10 3.39 2.47
CA THR A 64 -1.59 2.25 3.26
C THR A 64 -0.35 1.63 2.62
N LEU A 65 -0.39 1.40 1.31
CA LEU A 65 0.74 0.81 0.58
C LEU A 65 1.94 1.77 0.50
N ASN A 66 1.68 3.07 0.31
CA ASN A 66 2.71 4.10 0.32
C ASN A 66 3.42 4.17 1.67
N GLU A 67 2.65 4.14 2.76
CA GLU A 67 3.18 4.15 4.12
C GLU A 67 4.09 2.95 4.38
N LEU A 68 3.67 1.74 3.98
CA LEU A 68 4.50 0.55 4.09
C LEU A 68 5.80 0.70 3.30
N GLY A 69 5.72 1.17 2.05
CA GLY A 69 6.88 1.40 1.21
C GLY A 69 7.85 2.40 1.81
N GLU A 70 7.36 3.54 2.27
CA GLU A 70 8.19 4.58 2.88
C GLU A 70 8.83 4.14 4.20
N PHE A 71 8.09 3.46 5.06
CA PHE A 71 8.67 2.95 6.32
C PHE A 71 9.77 1.94 6.08
N CYS A 72 9.63 1.06 5.07
CA CYS A 72 10.68 0.11 4.72
C CYS A 72 11.99 0.77 4.26
N THR A 73 11.95 2.03 3.82
CA THR A 73 13.16 2.78 3.45
C THR A 73 13.86 3.44 4.64
N VAL A 74 13.21 3.56 5.79
CA VAL A 74 13.73 4.32 6.95
C VAL A 74 13.74 3.53 8.26
N THR A 75 13.11 2.36 8.32
CA THR A 75 13.11 1.50 9.52
C THR A 75 13.31 0.04 9.17
N ASP A 76 14.03 -0.64 10.03
CA ASP A 76 14.25 -2.09 10.04
C ASP A 76 13.38 -2.81 11.10
N GLY A 77 12.47 -2.09 11.72
CA GLY A 77 11.57 -2.59 12.76
C GLY A 77 10.21 -3.05 12.23
N VAL A 78 9.31 -3.28 13.15
CA VAL A 78 7.94 -3.74 12.84
C VAL A 78 7.01 -2.55 12.65
N ILE A 79 6.08 -2.68 11.71
CA ILE A 79 5.02 -1.71 11.44
C ILE A 79 3.68 -2.34 11.82
N PHE A 80 2.99 -1.76 12.79
CA PHE A 80 1.68 -2.20 13.24
C PHE A 80 0.60 -1.24 12.74
N HIS A 81 -0.36 -1.77 12.00
CA HIS A 81 -1.55 -1.01 11.63
C HIS A 81 -2.54 -0.98 12.81
N ASN A 82 -3.04 0.17 13.13
CA ASN A 82 -4.14 0.34 14.06
C ASN A 82 -5.43 0.54 13.23
N THR A 83 -6.29 -0.44 13.08
CA THR A 83 -6.45 -1.63 13.91
C THR A 83 -6.97 -2.79 13.05
N LEU A 84 -7.12 -4.00 13.62
CA LEU A 84 -7.64 -5.13 12.84
C LEU A 84 -9.13 -4.93 12.50
N ALA A 85 -9.98 -4.66 13.47
CA ALA A 85 -11.45 -4.71 13.32
C ALA A 85 -12.21 -3.63 14.09
N SER A 86 -11.64 -2.46 14.27
CA SER A 86 -12.35 -1.30 14.84
C SER A 86 -12.03 -0.06 14.01
N SER A 87 -12.82 1.01 14.18
CA SER A 87 -12.65 2.26 13.46
C SER A 87 -12.87 2.16 11.94
N ASP A 88 -12.88 3.28 11.24
CA ASP A 88 -13.07 3.29 9.78
C ASP A 88 -11.84 2.82 9.01
N TYR A 89 -10.65 2.94 9.56
CA TYR A 89 -9.40 2.48 8.94
C TYR A 89 -9.02 1.03 9.25
N GLY A 90 -9.79 0.31 10.09
CA GLY A 90 -9.52 -1.11 10.37
C GLY A 90 -9.54 -1.98 9.12
N TYR A 91 -8.75 -3.04 9.10
CA TYR A 91 -8.71 -3.99 7.98
C TYR A 91 -10.03 -4.74 7.80
N LEU A 92 -10.74 -5.00 8.90
CA LEU A 92 -12.02 -5.68 8.92
C LEU A 92 -13.11 -4.73 9.41
N LYS A 93 -14.30 -4.89 8.89
CA LYS A 93 -15.47 -4.12 9.34
C LYS A 93 -15.87 -4.56 10.75
N HIS A 94 -16.03 -3.60 11.63
CA HIS A 94 -16.47 -3.88 13.00
C HIS A 94 -17.81 -4.63 13.02
N GLY A 95 -17.90 -5.68 13.82
CA GLY A 95 -19.09 -6.48 14.05
C GLY A 95 -19.35 -7.57 12.99
N THR A 96 -19.02 -7.37 11.73
CA THR A 96 -19.21 -8.38 10.66
C THR A 96 -17.93 -9.09 10.25
N PHE A 97 -16.78 -8.47 10.52
CA PHE A 97 -15.44 -8.94 10.12
C PHE A 97 -15.24 -9.09 8.60
N GLU A 98 -16.09 -8.47 7.80
CA GLU A 98 -15.91 -8.38 6.36
C GLU A 98 -14.60 -7.65 6.02
N PRO A 99 -13.73 -8.20 5.15
CA PRO A 99 -12.51 -7.54 4.72
C PRO A 99 -12.80 -6.24 3.96
N ARG A 100 -12.03 -5.21 4.27
CA ARG A 100 -12.02 -3.94 3.55
C ARG A 100 -10.94 -3.95 2.47
N PRO A 101 -10.92 -2.99 1.53
CA PRO A 101 -9.90 -2.93 0.49
C PRO A 101 -8.46 -2.98 1.00
N ASN A 102 -8.13 -2.24 2.06
CA ASN A 102 -6.79 -2.23 2.64
C ASN A 102 -6.35 -3.59 3.20
N TYR A 103 -7.27 -4.46 3.65
CA TYR A 103 -6.96 -5.83 4.05
C TYR A 103 -6.34 -6.63 2.91
N PHE A 104 -6.97 -6.63 1.73
CA PHE A 104 -6.47 -7.37 0.57
C PHE A 104 -5.16 -6.78 0.03
N ALA A 105 -5.03 -5.45 0.05
CA ALA A 105 -3.81 -4.78 -0.37
C ALA A 105 -2.61 -5.16 0.50
N VAL A 106 -2.78 -5.15 1.82
CA VAL A 106 -1.72 -5.54 2.77
C VAL A 106 -1.46 -7.05 2.73
N LEU A 107 -2.48 -7.87 2.47
CA LEU A 107 -2.29 -9.30 2.27
C LEU A 107 -1.43 -9.59 1.01
N LEU A 108 -1.63 -8.84 -0.08
CA LEU A 108 -0.75 -8.92 -1.26
C LEU A 108 0.66 -8.44 -0.96
N TRP A 109 0.82 -7.31 -0.26
CA TRP A 109 2.12 -6.85 0.21
C TRP A 109 2.86 -7.97 0.96
N ASN A 110 2.21 -8.59 1.94
CA ASN A 110 2.80 -9.67 2.74
C ASN A 110 3.14 -10.94 1.93
N ARG A 111 2.44 -11.18 0.83
CA ARG A 111 2.69 -12.34 -0.03
C ARG A 111 3.79 -12.11 -1.06
N LEU A 112 3.99 -10.87 -1.48
CA LEU A 112 4.84 -10.55 -2.63
C LEU A 112 6.14 -9.87 -2.22
N MET A 113 6.07 -8.87 -1.32
CA MET A 113 7.23 -8.05 -0.93
C MET A 113 8.10 -8.81 0.07
N GLY A 114 9.33 -9.07 -0.31
CA GLY A 114 10.31 -9.76 0.55
C GLY A 114 10.94 -8.81 1.58
N GLN A 115 11.87 -9.34 2.36
CA GLN A 115 12.44 -8.63 3.51
C GLN A 115 13.48 -7.57 3.16
N THR A 116 14.09 -7.65 1.97
CA THR A 116 15.10 -6.69 1.54
C THR A 116 14.46 -5.62 0.66
N ALA A 117 14.48 -4.39 1.12
CA ALA A 117 14.11 -3.22 0.32
C ALA A 117 15.33 -2.73 -0.46
N TYR A 118 15.11 -2.35 -1.70
CA TYR A 118 16.11 -1.79 -2.60
C TYR A 118 15.71 -0.39 -3.03
N ASP A 119 16.69 0.45 -3.32
CA ASP A 119 16.44 1.69 -4.04
C ASP A 119 15.92 1.35 -5.44
N SER A 120 14.74 1.82 -5.77
CA SER A 120 14.15 1.61 -7.10
C SER A 120 14.88 2.36 -8.22
N GLY A 121 15.70 3.35 -7.86
CA GLY A 121 16.31 4.28 -8.81
C GLY A 121 15.31 5.25 -9.47
N ILE A 122 14.05 5.23 -9.04
CA ILE A 122 12.96 6.07 -9.58
C ILE A 122 12.59 7.11 -8.53
N ALA A 123 12.62 8.38 -8.92
CA ALA A 123 12.18 9.45 -8.04
C ALA A 123 10.69 9.31 -7.71
N ILE A 124 10.35 9.50 -6.43
CA ILE A 124 8.97 9.61 -5.98
C ILE A 124 8.45 10.98 -6.40
N GLU A 125 7.41 11.00 -7.19
CA GLU A 125 6.75 12.21 -7.68
C GLU A 125 5.26 11.95 -7.94
N GLU A 126 4.49 13.02 -8.13
CA GLU A 126 3.07 12.89 -8.45
C GLU A 126 2.87 11.98 -9.67
N GLY A 127 1.94 11.04 -9.53
CA GLY A 127 1.62 10.02 -10.52
C GLY A 127 2.42 8.72 -10.37
N LYS A 128 3.55 8.71 -9.63
CA LYS A 128 4.29 7.47 -9.42
C LYS A 128 5.13 7.46 -8.13
N HIS A 129 4.70 6.63 -7.21
CA HIS A 129 5.53 6.19 -6.09
C HIS A 129 5.95 4.74 -6.35
N VAL A 130 7.25 4.47 -6.34
CA VAL A 130 7.78 3.14 -6.70
C VAL A 130 8.65 2.60 -5.57
N TYR A 131 8.31 1.41 -5.10
CA TYR A 131 9.04 0.68 -4.06
C TYR A 131 9.50 -0.66 -4.60
N CYS A 132 10.74 -1.06 -4.28
CA CYS A 132 11.35 -2.27 -4.81
C CYS A 132 11.82 -3.17 -3.67
N HIS A 133 11.46 -4.44 -3.72
CA HIS A 133 11.85 -5.45 -2.74
C HIS A 133 12.35 -6.74 -3.40
N SER A 134 13.08 -7.55 -2.63
CA SER A 134 13.24 -8.96 -2.97
C SER A 134 11.89 -9.67 -3.05
N ARG A 135 11.84 -10.80 -3.72
CA ARG A 135 10.64 -11.64 -3.75
C ARG A 135 10.41 -12.36 -2.41
N LYS A 136 9.16 -12.38 -1.95
CA LYS A 136 8.78 -13.06 -0.70
C LYS A 136 8.94 -14.58 -0.77
N ASP A 137 8.77 -15.17 -1.96
CA ASP A 137 8.89 -16.60 -2.20
C ASP A 137 10.35 -17.10 -2.25
N GLY A 138 11.31 -16.21 -2.08
CA GLY A 138 12.75 -16.51 -2.07
C GLY A 138 13.35 -16.82 -3.44
N LYS A 139 12.59 -16.73 -4.53
CA LYS A 139 13.11 -16.89 -5.89
C LYS A 139 13.93 -15.68 -6.30
N GLU A 140 14.77 -15.86 -7.31
CA GLU A 140 15.46 -14.76 -7.96
C GLU A 140 14.49 -13.78 -8.59
N GLY A 141 14.87 -12.49 -8.61
CA GLY A 141 14.06 -11.42 -9.16
C GLY A 141 13.63 -10.40 -8.13
N LEU A 142 12.85 -9.45 -8.57
CA LEU A 142 12.41 -8.29 -7.77
C LEU A 142 10.90 -8.14 -7.85
N VAL A 143 10.35 -7.51 -6.84
CA VAL A 143 8.95 -7.06 -6.81
C VAL A 143 8.94 -5.55 -6.71
N TYR A 144 8.22 -4.94 -7.62
CA TYR A 144 7.97 -3.51 -7.60
C TYR A 144 6.52 -3.26 -7.19
N LEU A 145 6.31 -2.34 -6.28
CA LEU A 145 5.02 -1.72 -6.05
C LEU A 145 5.03 -0.35 -6.73
N VAL A 146 4.08 -0.12 -7.61
CA VAL A 146 3.85 1.18 -8.25
C VAL A 146 2.50 1.71 -7.79
N ILE A 147 2.48 2.95 -7.29
CA ILE A 147 1.26 3.65 -6.87
C ILE A 147 1.09 4.86 -7.76
N ASN A 148 -0.02 4.91 -8.47
CA ASN A 148 -0.42 6.10 -9.21
C ASN A 148 -1.24 7.02 -8.31
N ASN A 149 -0.63 8.05 -7.77
CA ASN A 149 -1.29 9.04 -6.92
C ASN A 149 -1.82 10.27 -7.69
N SER A 150 -1.94 10.17 -9.01
CA SER A 150 -2.66 11.17 -9.80
C SER A 150 -4.17 11.00 -9.67
N TRP A 151 -4.92 12.11 -9.77
CA TRP A 151 -6.38 12.10 -9.86
C TRP A 151 -6.91 11.90 -11.28
N THR A 152 -6.10 12.21 -12.29
CA THR A 152 -6.56 12.34 -13.68
C THR A 152 -5.72 11.57 -14.68
N GLU A 153 -4.42 11.42 -14.42
CA GLU A 153 -3.48 10.85 -15.37
C GLU A 153 -3.19 9.38 -15.09
N GLU A 154 -3.13 8.58 -16.13
CA GLU A 154 -2.66 7.20 -16.06
C GLU A 154 -1.14 7.16 -15.92
N THR A 155 -0.63 6.21 -15.14
CA THR A 155 0.79 5.89 -15.09
C THR A 155 1.07 4.70 -16.01
N VAL A 156 2.00 4.88 -16.95
CA VAL A 156 2.44 3.84 -17.86
C VAL A 156 3.80 3.30 -17.39
N VAL A 157 3.87 2.00 -17.21
CA VAL A 157 5.09 1.28 -16.80
C VAL A 157 5.54 0.37 -17.93
N GLU A 158 6.79 0.53 -18.39
CA GLU A 158 7.38 -0.41 -19.34
C GLU A 158 7.89 -1.65 -18.61
N LEU A 159 7.49 -2.82 -19.10
CA LEU A 159 7.91 -4.11 -18.57
C LEU A 159 9.11 -4.61 -19.42
N PRO A 160 10.30 -4.76 -18.82
CA PRO A 160 11.50 -5.16 -19.59
C PRO A 160 11.47 -6.61 -20.09
N LYS A 161 10.57 -7.41 -19.53
CA LYS A 161 10.30 -8.82 -19.86
C LYS A 161 8.90 -9.21 -19.40
N GLU A 162 8.46 -10.43 -19.70
CA GLU A 162 7.23 -10.98 -19.11
C GLU A 162 7.29 -10.86 -17.59
N ALA A 163 6.24 -10.30 -17.01
CA ALA A 163 6.06 -10.10 -15.58
C ALA A 163 4.75 -10.71 -15.10
N GLU A 164 4.67 -11.05 -13.82
CA GLU A 164 3.40 -11.33 -13.17
C GLU A 164 2.91 -10.06 -12.50
N VAL A 165 1.70 -9.59 -12.88
CA VAL A 165 1.17 -8.29 -12.44
C VAL A 165 -0.09 -8.47 -11.59
N TYR A 166 -0.23 -7.60 -10.61
CA TYR A 166 -1.34 -7.56 -9.65
C TYR A 166 -1.86 -6.13 -9.58
N VAL A 167 -2.82 -5.78 -10.44
CA VAL A 167 -3.37 -4.42 -10.54
C VAL A 167 -4.56 -4.26 -9.61
N LEU A 168 -4.47 -3.30 -8.70
CA LEU A 168 -5.49 -2.97 -7.72
C LEU A 168 -6.22 -1.69 -8.10
N ALA A 169 -7.54 -1.71 -8.06
CA ALA A 169 -8.38 -0.54 -8.27
C ALA A 169 -9.64 -0.61 -7.41
N GLY A 170 -10.24 0.52 -7.09
CA GLY A 170 -11.60 0.55 -6.54
C GLY A 170 -12.59 0.05 -7.58
N LYS A 171 -13.59 -0.75 -7.19
CA LYS A 171 -14.53 -1.36 -8.13
C LYS A 171 -15.22 -0.32 -9.04
N ASP A 172 -15.75 0.74 -8.44
CA ASP A 172 -16.47 1.78 -9.18
C ASP A 172 -15.78 3.15 -9.10
N SER A 173 -15.04 3.40 -8.03
CA SER A 173 -14.33 4.63 -7.76
C SER A 173 -13.37 4.46 -6.58
N LEU A 174 -12.58 5.48 -6.26
CA LEU A 174 -11.76 5.49 -5.04
C LEU A 174 -12.60 5.40 -3.75
N ARG A 175 -13.85 5.85 -3.76
CA ARG A 175 -14.79 5.73 -2.62
C ARG A 175 -15.47 4.36 -2.53
N SER A 176 -15.17 3.43 -3.43
CA SER A 176 -15.74 2.08 -3.39
C SER A 176 -15.29 1.33 -2.13
N ARG A 177 -16.21 0.66 -1.48
CA ARG A 177 -15.92 -0.25 -0.33
C ARG A 177 -15.48 -1.63 -0.76
N THR A 178 -15.45 -1.88 -2.04
CA THR A 178 -14.94 -3.07 -2.68
C THR A 178 -13.83 -2.71 -3.66
N MET A 179 -12.91 -3.63 -3.89
CA MET A 179 -11.81 -3.43 -4.82
C MET A 179 -11.73 -4.59 -5.81
N THR A 180 -10.97 -4.36 -6.86
CA THR A 180 -10.64 -5.38 -7.86
C THR A 180 -9.15 -5.69 -7.85
N LEU A 181 -8.83 -6.92 -8.21
CA LEU A 181 -7.50 -7.40 -8.59
C LEU A 181 -7.56 -7.84 -10.05
N ASN A 182 -6.78 -7.20 -10.92
CA ASN A 182 -6.80 -7.45 -12.36
C ASN A 182 -8.24 -7.42 -12.92
N GLY A 183 -9.04 -6.43 -12.50
CA GLY A 183 -10.44 -6.26 -12.92
C GLY A 183 -11.46 -7.19 -12.25
N LYS A 184 -11.02 -8.20 -11.47
CA LYS A 184 -11.91 -9.13 -10.76
C LYS A 184 -12.17 -8.66 -9.33
N GLU A 185 -13.44 -8.59 -8.92
CA GLU A 185 -13.82 -8.16 -7.57
C GLU A 185 -13.27 -9.11 -6.51
N LEU A 186 -12.64 -8.54 -5.48
CA LEU A 186 -12.17 -9.27 -4.31
C LEU A 186 -13.27 -9.30 -3.23
N LYS A 187 -13.70 -10.49 -2.89
CA LYS A 187 -14.64 -10.77 -1.79
C LYS A 187 -14.40 -12.18 -1.26
N LEU A 188 -14.79 -12.41 -0.02
CA LEU A 188 -14.75 -13.76 0.53
C LEU A 188 -15.73 -14.68 -0.22
N GLY A 189 -15.31 -15.91 -0.39
CA GLY A 189 -16.15 -16.98 -0.89
C GLY A 189 -17.01 -17.64 0.21
N GLU A 190 -17.57 -18.80 -0.08
CA GLU A 190 -18.29 -19.61 0.91
C GLU A 190 -17.37 -19.98 2.08
N ASN A 191 -17.94 -19.98 3.29
CA ASN A 191 -17.22 -20.25 4.55
C ASN A 191 -15.99 -19.35 4.75
N ASP A 192 -16.09 -18.09 4.38
CA ASP A 192 -15.04 -17.07 4.50
C ASP A 192 -13.74 -17.40 3.75
N ALA A 193 -13.83 -18.25 2.72
CA ALA A 193 -12.68 -18.59 1.90
C ALA A 193 -12.11 -17.34 1.22
N LEU A 194 -10.79 -17.17 1.31
CA LEU A 194 -10.10 -16.08 0.63
C LEU A 194 -10.22 -16.23 -0.89
N PRO A 195 -10.45 -15.13 -1.62
CA PRO A 195 -10.44 -15.17 -3.08
C PRO A 195 -9.05 -15.52 -3.61
N CYS A 196 -8.99 -15.96 -4.87
CA CYS A 196 -7.70 -16.09 -5.55
C CYS A 196 -7.04 -14.72 -5.64
N LEU A 197 -5.88 -14.60 -5.02
CA LEU A 197 -4.98 -13.46 -5.16
C LEU A 197 -3.87 -13.83 -6.15
N CYS A 198 -4.26 -14.12 -7.38
CA CYS A 198 -3.38 -14.57 -8.44
C CYS A 198 -3.03 -13.42 -9.36
N GLY A 199 -1.76 -13.32 -9.74
CA GLY A 199 -1.30 -12.39 -10.77
C GLY A 199 -1.72 -12.83 -12.16
N GLU A 200 -1.60 -11.93 -13.10
CA GLU A 200 -1.74 -12.19 -14.53
C GLU A 200 -0.42 -11.90 -15.23
N LYS A 201 -0.12 -12.66 -16.28
CA LYS A 201 1.08 -12.42 -17.08
C LYS A 201 0.86 -11.21 -17.97
N ALA A 202 1.84 -10.34 -18.01
CA ALA A 202 1.87 -9.15 -18.86
C ALA A 202 3.27 -8.93 -19.44
N GLU A 203 3.32 -8.33 -20.61
CA GLU A 203 4.56 -7.90 -21.28
C GLU A 203 4.33 -6.57 -21.99
N GLY A 204 5.42 -5.87 -22.34
CA GLY A 204 5.36 -4.58 -23.00
C GLY A 204 5.04 -3.44 -22.06
N THR A 205 3.80 -2.97 -22.00
CA THR A 205 3.39 -1.84 -21.17
C THR A 205 2.24 -2.20 -20.25
N LEU A 206 2.30 -1.69 -19.01
CA LEU A 206 1.24 -1.77 -18.02
C LEU A 206 0.69 -0.37 -17.75
N GLN A 207 -0.63 -0.20 -17.89
CA GLN A 207 -1.33 1.04 -17.54
C GLN A 207 -1.94 0.91 -16.15
N ILE A 208 -1.70 1.91 -15.30
CA ILE A 208 -2.25 2.01 -13.95
C ILE A 208 -3.14 3.24 -13.90
N ALA A 209 -4.43 3.03 -13.71
CA ALA A 209 -5.42 4.10 -13.65
C ALA A 209 -5.16 5.07 -12.49
N PRO A 210 -5.73 6.29 -12.53
CA PRO A 210 -5.65 7.26 -11.43
C PRO A 210 -6.05 6.64 -10.09
N GLY A 211 -5.20 6.83 -9.07
CA GLY A 211 -5.37 6.24 -7.74
C GLY A 211 -5.17 4.71 -7.68
N GLY A 212 -4.82 4.06 -8.79
CA GLY A 212 -4.53 2.64 -8.85
C GLY A 212 -3.17 2.27 -8.27
N CYS A 213 -3.01 1.00 -7.91
CA CYS A 213 -1.73 0.44 -7.47
C CYS A 213 -1.44 -0.84 -8.24
N ALA A 214 -0.17 -1.17 -8.45
CA ALA A 214 0.21 -2.43 -9.06
C ALA A 214 1.44 -3.03 -8.38
N PHE A 215 1.39 -4.34 -8.09
CA PHE A 215 2.60 -5.11 -7.83
C PHE A 215 3.04 -5.77 -9.13
N ILE A 216 4.35 -5.71 -9.40
CA ILE A 216 4.99 -6.24 -10.61
C ILE A 216 6.11 -7.17 -10.17
N VAL A 217 5.99 -8.45 -10.46
CA VAL A 217 6.97 -9.48 -10.11
C VAL A 217 7.77 -9.84 -11.36
N LEU A 218 9.09 -9.60 -11.29
CA LEU A 218 10.06 -9.83 -12.37
C LEU A 218 10.98 -11.02 -12.08
#